data_bafc93dc7c42cc9e289988328230556b
#
_entry.id   bafc93dc7c42cc9e289988328230556b
#
_cell.length_a   1.000
_cell.length_b   1.000
_cell.length_c   1.000
_cell.angle_alpha   90.00
_cell.angle_beta   90.00
_cell.angle_gamma   90.00
#
_symmetry.space_group_name_H-M   'P 1'
#
loop_
_entity.id
_entity.type
_entity.pdbx_description
1 polymer ?
#
loop_
_entity_poly.entity_id
_entity_poly.type
_entity_poly.pdbx_seq_one_letter_code
_entity_poly.pdbx_strand_id
1 'polypeptide(L)'
;MFKKIFILGALITAASFVSGQETRLSAPDAVQRQDAEFVSDYITPTRIILSKGGVTGTKNLLRPYVGQVSTNEPDVCVFKNGKDGVSSVLLDFGKEIHGGIQIVRAMSGDKAAARFRICFGESVSEALSSVDEAGTTATNEHSVRDFEISVPWLGSVEHGNTGFRFVRLDLLGEDTEALIVTIRAIARYRDIPYVGQFRCSDERLNQIWQTGAYTVHLNMQDYLWDGIKRDRLVWIGDMHPEVMAVNT
;
A
#
# COMPACT_ATOMS: atom_id res chain seq x y z
N MET A 1 18.86 -25.46 -72.66
CA MET A 1 19.81 -25.36 -71.54
C MET A 1 19.33 -24.27 -70.66
N PHE A 2 18.46 -24.61 -69.64
CA PHE A 2 17.74 -23.67 -68.82
C PHE A 2 18.55 -23.33 -67.56
N LYS A 3 18.88 -22.05 -67.36
CA LYS A 3 19.46 -21.55 -66.12
C LYS A 3 18.33 -21.27 -65.12
N LYS A 4 18.33 -22.01 -64.00
CA LYS A 4 17.47 -21.76 -62.86
C LYS A 4 18.04 -20.57 -62.07
N ILE A 5 17.27 -19.53 -61.95
CA ILE A 5 17.52 -18.39 -61.05
C ILE A 5 16.89 -18.76 -59.71
N PHE A 6 17.71 -18.91 -58.68
CA PHE A 6 17.25 -19.01 -57.28
C PHE A 6 17.08 -17.59 -56.77
N ILE A 7 15.86 -17.21 -56.48
CA ILE A 7 15.54 -16.02 -55.69
C ILE A 7 15.55 -16.44 -54.21
N LEU A 8 16.57 -15.97 -53.50
CA LEU A 8 16.69 -16.13 -52.05
C LEU A 8 15.77 -15.10 -51.40
N GLY A 9 14.57 -15.51 -50.99
CA GLY A 9 13.68 -14.68 -50.23
C GLY A 9 14.20 -14.51 -48.81
N ALA A 10 14.68 -13.34 -48.46
CA ALA A 10 14.98 -12.98 -47.07
C ALA A 10 13.66 -12.85 -46.30
N LEU A 11 13.41 -13.81 -45.41
CA LEU A 11 12.35 -13.71 -44.43
C LEU A 11 12.80 -12.68 -43.39
N ILE A 12 12.31 -11.45 -43.50
CA ILE A 12 12.40 -10.48 -42.42
C ILE A 12 11.31 -10.86 -41.42
N THR A 13 11.70 -11.57 -40.38
CA THR A 13 10.85 -11.73 -39.18
C THR A 13 10.79 -10.36 -38.49
N ALA A 14 9.75 -9.62 -38.78
CA ALA A 14 9.38 -8.48 -37.93
C ALA A 14 9.01 -9.04 -36.55
N ALA A 15 9.92 -8.92 -35.59
CA ALA A 15 9.59 -9.08 -34.21
C ALA A 15 8.61 -7.94 -33.84
N SER A 16 7.34 -8.25 -33.86
CA SER A 16 6.33 -7.39 -33.30
C SER A 16 6.62 -7.30 -31.81
N PHE A 17 7.20 -6.17 -31.39
CA PHE A 17 7.11 -5.74 -30.01
C PHE A 17 5.61 -5.58 -29.72
N VAL A 18 5.04 -6.58 -29.12
CA VAL A 18 3.78 -6.45 -28.40
C VAL A 18 4.11 -5.55 -27.22
N SER A 19 3.95 -4.25 -27.41
CA SER A 19 3.77 -3.37 -26.27
C SER A 19 2.57 -3.95 -25.54
N GLY A 20 2.74 -4.32 -24.27
CA GLY A 20 1.65 -4.76 -23.42
C GLY A 20 0.65 -3.61 -23.16
N GLN A 21 -0.07 -3.23 -24.21
CA GLN A 21 -1.39 -2.70 -24.03
C GLN A 21 -2.21 -3.91 -23.56
N GLU A 22 -2.39 -3.99 -22.26
CA GLU A 22 -3.50 -4.76 -21.73
C GLU A 22 -4.72 -4.39 -22.57
N THR A 23 -5.24 -5.38 -23.24
CA THR A 23 -6.47 -5.26 -23.99
C THR A 23 -7.51 -4.91 -22.92
N ARG A 24 -7.81 -3.63 -22.76
CA ARG A 24 -8.95 -3.18 -21.97
C ARG A 24 -10.14 -3.87 -22.61
N LEU A 25 -10.59 -4.93 -21.96
CA LEU A 25 -11.83 -5.60 -22.33
C LEU A 25 -12.88 -4.51 -22.37
N SER A 26 -13.46 -4.27 -23.54
CA SER A 26 -14.61 -3.40 -23.67
C SER A 26 -15.72 -4.06 -22.89
N ALA A 27 -15.85 -3.68 -21.62
CA ALA A 27 -16.83 -4.26 -20.74
C ALA A 27 -18.21 -3.79 -21.18
N PRO A 28 -19.15 -4.69 -21.47
CA PRO A 28 -20.51 -4.32 -21.80
C PRO A 28 -21.31 -3.83 -20.59
N ASP A 29 -20.82 -4.05 -19.38
CA ASP A 29 -21.56 -3.76 -18.15
C ASP A 29 -20.89 -2.68 -17.30
N ALA A 30 -21.69 -1.74 -16.80
CA ALA A 30 -21.26 -0.64 -15.93
C ALA A 30 -20.57 -1.15 -14.64
N VAL A 31 -20.96 -2.33 -14.13
CA VAL A 31 -20.37 -2.96 -12.94
C VAL A 31 -18.94 -3.41 -13.22
N GLN A 32 -18.66 -4.02 -14.38
CA GLN A 32 -17.31 -4.41 -14.77
C GLN A 32 -16.39 -3.21 -15.00
N ARG A 33 -16.94 -2.05 -15.42
CA ARG A 33 -16.16 -0.82 -15.56
C ARG A 33 -15.71 -0.26 -14.21
N GLN A 34 -16.54 -0.36 -13.17
CA GLN A 34 -16.17 0.12 -11.83
C GLN A 34 -14.98 -0.65 -11.26
N ASP A 35 -14.98 -1.97 -11.39
CA ASP A 35 -13.88 -2.80 -10.91
C ASP A 35 -12.60 -2.63 -11.74
N ALA A 36 -12.73 -2.41 -13.05
CA ALA A 36 -11.60 -2.18 -13.95
C ALA A 36 -10.96 -0.79 -13.79
N GLU A 37 -11.63 0.16 -13.11
CA GLU A 37 -11.10 1.50 -12.86
C GLU A 37 -10.19 1.59 -11.62
N PHE A 38 -10.19 0.55 -10.77
CA PHE A 38 -9.31 0.51 -9.62
C PHE A 38 -8.04 -0.28 -9.90
N VAL A 39 -6.94 0.27 -9.45
CA VAL A 39 -5.66 -0.41 -9.41
C VAL A 39 -5.17 -0.53 -7.97
N SER A 40 -4.32 -1.51 -7.73
CA SER A 40 -3.67 -1.71 -6.45
C SER A 40 -2.18 -1.83 -6.65
N ASP A 41 -1.43 -0.90 -6.07
CA ASP A 41 0.03 -0.91 -6.07
C ASP A 41 0.57 -1.34 -4.71
N TYR A 42 1.64 -2.14 -4.74
CA TYR A 42 2.37 -2.51 -3.54
C TYR A 42 3.54 -1.56 -3.31
N ILE A 43 3.45 -0.77 -2.25
CA ILE A 43 4.42 0.27 -1.92
C ILE A 43 5.31 -0.18 -0.76
N THR A 44 6.62 -0.19 -1.00
CA THR A 44 7.63 -0.45 0.04
C THR A 44 7.74 0.77 0.97
N PRO A 45 7.90 0.59 2.29
CA PRO A 45 8.16 1.69 3.20
C PRO A 45 9.41 2.46 2.80
N THR A 46 9.38 3.77 2.95
CA THR A 46 10.52 4.65 2.65
C THR A 46 11.46 4.79 3.83
N ARG A 47 10.95 4.58 5.06
CA ARG A 47 11.72 4.83 6.29
C ARG A 47 11.18 4.03 7.48
N ILE A 48 12.09 3.65 8.37
CA ILE A 48 11.77 3.17 9.72
C ILE A 48 11.80 4.36 10.67
N ILE A 49 10.68 4.66 11.31
CA ILE A 49 10.57 5.75 12.29
C ILE A 49 11.01 5.28 13.67
N LEU A 50 10.56 4.08 14.05
CA LEU A 50 10.81 3.48 15.34
C LEU A 50 11.06 1.98 15.17
N SER A 51 12.01 1.46 15.96
CA SER A 51 12.21 0.04 16.17
C SER A 51 12.53 -0.18 17.64
N LYS A 52 11.80 -1.05 18.33
CA LYS A 52 12.02 -1.35 19.75
C LYS A 52 11.77 -2.83 20.05
N GLY A 53 12.19 -3.26 21.26
CA GLY A 53 12.15 -4.66 21.65
C GLY A 53 13.17 -5.49 20.87
N GLY A 54 12.92 -6.78 20.75
CA GLY A 54 13.82 -7.72 20.07
C GLY A 54 13.68 -7.71 18.54
N VAL A 55 13.62 -6.51 17.91
CA VAL A 55 13.55 -6.40 16.45
C VAL A 55 14.93 -6.25 15.85
N THR A 56 15.27 -7.10 14.87
CA THR A 56 16.52 -7.03 14.12
C THR A 56 16.26 -7.09 12.60
N GLY A 57 17.22 -6.63 11.79
CA GLY A 57 17.12 -6.69 10.34
C GLY A 57 16.08 -5.72 9.73
N THR A 58 15.68 -4.65 10.42
CA THR A 58 14.64 -3.71 9.95
C THR A 58 14.92 -3.10 8.59
N LYS A 59 16.20 -2.94 8.21
CA LYS A 59 16.60 -2.41 6.89
C LYS A 59 16.08 -3.28 5.73
N ASN A 60 15.82 -4.55 5.96
CA ASN A 60 15.28 -5.45 4.95
C ASN A 60 13.85 -5.08 4.56
N LEU A 61 13.08 -4.47 5.46
CA LEU A 61 11.73 -3.97 5.18
C LEU A 61 11.71 -2.81 4.18
N LEU A 62 12.84 -2.13 3.98
CA LEU A 62 12.98 -1.00 3.03
C LEU A 62 13.38 -1.46 1.62
N ARG A 63 13.55 -2.76 1.40
CA ARG A 63 13.90 -3.31 0.09
C ARG A 63 12.64 -3.65 -0.70
N PRO A 64 12.58 -3.34 -2.00
CA PRO A 64 11.51 -3.82 -2.86
C PRO A 64 11.43 -5.36 -2.83
N TYR A 65 10.23 -5.87 -2.68
CA TYR A 65 9.97 -7.31 -2.71
C TYR A 65 9.19 -7.66 -3.98
N VAL A 66 9.75 -8.51 -4.81
CA VAL A 66 9.20 -8.91 -6.11
C VAL A 66 9.11 -10.42 -6.30
N GLY A 67 9.45 -11.19 -5.28
CA GLY A 67 9.59 -12.64 -5.37
C GLY A 67 8.51 -13.44 -4.64
N GLN A 68 8.61 -14.74 -4.76
CA GLN A 68 7.89 -15.70 -3.93
C GLN A 68 8.54 -15.80 -2.55
N VAL A 69 7.76 -16.20 -1.55
CA VAL A 69 8.31 -16.59 -0.25
C VAL A 69 9.16 -17.84 -0.44
N SER A 70 10.43 -17.73 -0.08
CA SER A 70 11.35 -18.87 -0.06
C SER A 70 11.37 -19.49 1.33
N THR A 71 11.62 -20.79 1.39
CA THR A 71 11.86 -21.51 2.65
C THR A 71 13.21 -21.15 3.28
N ASN A 72 14.09 -20.50 2.54
CA ASN A 72 15.42 -20.10 2.97
C ASN A 72 15.67 -18.63 2.60
N GLU A 73 14.93 -17.71 3.26
CA GLU A 73 15.09 -16.27 3.08
C GLU A 73 16.20 -15.76 3.99
N PRO A 74 17.34 -15.30 3.43
CA PRO A 74 18.44 -14.79 4.25
C PRO A 74 18.19 -13.39 4.79
N ASP A 75 17.39 -12.60 4.10
CA ASP A 75 17.19 -11.17 4.35
C ASP A 75 15.82 -10.90 4.96
N VAL A 76 15.61 -11.30 6.20
CA VAL A 76 14.36 -11.08 6.94
C VAL A 76 14.51 -10.02 8.04
N CYS A 77 13.39 -9.42 8.39
CA CYS A 77 13.25 -8.69 9.64
C CYS A 77 12.72 -9.65 10.71
N VAL A 78 13.45 -9.82 11.79
CA VAL A 78 13.07 -10.71 12.89
C VAL A 78 12.40 -9.88 13.97
N PHE A 79 11.20 -10.28 14.35
CA PHE A 79 10.50 -9.83 15.54
C PHE A 79 10.60 -10.94 16.58
N LYS A 80 11.08 -10.63 17.76
CA LYS A 80 11.20 -11.61 18.84
C LYS A 80 10.86 -10.96 20.19
N ASN A 81 9.77 -11.42 20.77
CA ASN A 81 9.38 -11.03 22.12
C ASN A 81 10.19 -11.83 23.14
N GLY A 82 10.51 -11.19 24.25
CA GLY A 82 11.28 -11.77 25.33
C GLY A 82 11.54 -10.73 26.42
N LYS A 83 12.72 -10.78 27.02
CA LYS A 83 13.10 -9.88 28.12
C LYS A 83 13.10 -8.40 27.73
N ASP A 84 13.31 -8.09 26.47
CA ASP A 84 13.36 -6.72 25.91
C ASP A 84 11.94 -6.15 25.67
N GLY A 85 10.90 -6.89 26.01
CA GLY A 85 9.50 -6.51 25.87
C GLY A 85 8.93 -6.78 24.48
N VAL A 86 7.89 -6.03 24.13
CA VAL A 86 7.16 -6.17 22.86
C VAL A 86 7.99 -5.64 21.69
N SER A 87 8.22 -6.51 20.72
CA SER A 87 8.87 -6.15 19.45
C SER A 87 7.93 -5.32 18.60
N SER A 88 8.38 -4.12 18.21
CA SER A 88 7.55 -3.14 17.51
C SER A 88 8.36 -2.39 16.47
N VAL A 89 7.74 -2.12 15.32
CA VAL A 89 8.25 -1.19 14.31
C VAL A 89 7.18 -0.18 13.92
N LEU A 90 7.61 1.04 13.59
CA LEU A 90 6.79 2.08 12.95
C LEU A 90 7.40 2.43 11.61
N LEU A 91 6.61 2.24 10.55
CA LEU A 91 6.98 2.45 9.16
C LEU A 91 6.38 3.73 8.63
N ASP A 92 7.12 4.45 7.77
CA ASP A 92 6.66 5.60 6.99
C ASP A 92 6.64 5.23 5.50
N PHE A 93 5.51 5.37 4.84
CA PHE A 93 5.35 5.13 3.40
C PHE A 93 5.60 6.37 2.54
N GLY A 94 5.94 7.50 3.16
CA GLY A 94 6.37 8.72 2.49
C GLY A 94 5.23 9.65 2.10
N LYS A 95 4.05 9.13 1.81
CA LYS A 95 2.85 9.90 1.47
C LYS A 95 1.59 9.21 2.01
N GLU A 96 0.50 9.95 2.03
CA GLU A 96 -0.81 9.39 2.37
C GLU A 96 -1.23 8.36 1.33
N ILE A 97 -1.88 7.30 1.78
CA ILE A 97 -2.33 6.16 0.98
C ILE A 97 -3.74 5.79 1.43
N HIS A 98 -4.61 5.43 0.50
CA HIS A 98 -5.84 4.70 0.81
C HIS A 98 -5.66 3.22 0.50
N GLY A 99 -5.98 2.35 1.45
CA GLY A 99 -5.90 0.90 1.29
C GLY A 99 -5.50 0.17 2.56
N GLY A 100 -4.56 -0.75 2.46
CA GLY A 100 -4.13 -1.59 3.58
C GLY A 100 -2.64 -1.92 3.53
N ILE A 101 -2.26 -2.98 4.23
CA ILE A 101 -0.90 -3.52 4.18
C ILE A 101 -0.92 -4.99 3.82
N GLN A 102 0.17 -5.43 3.23
CA GLN A 102 0.52 -6.84 3.07
C GLN A 102 1.72 -7.16 3.96
N ILE A 103 1.62 -8.24 4.72
CA ILE A 103 2.72 -8.81 5.50
C ILE A 103 3.07 -10.16 4.89
N VAL A 104 4.34 -10.35 4.55
CA VAL A 104 4.86 -11.62 4.04
C VAL A 104 5.81 -12.20 5.07
N ARG A 105 5.50 -13.41 5.53
CA ARG A 105 6.26 -14.13 6.55
C ARG A 105 7.03 -15.29 5.95
N ALA A 106 8.32 -15.41 6.28
CA ALA A 106 9.12 -16.59 6.03
C ALA A 106 8.84 -17.68 7.07
N MET A 107 9.22 -18.90 6.72
CA MET A 107 9.11 -20.05 7.62
C MET A 107 9.99 -19.86 8.85
N SER A 108 9.41 -20.00 10.03
CA SER A 108 10.12 -20.11 11.31
C SER A 108 10.06 -21.53 11.85
N GLY A 109 10.89 -21.84 12.83
CA GLY A 109 10.89 -23.16 13.49
C GLY A 109 9.56 -23.50 14.16
N ASP A 110 8.86 -22.47 14.67
CA ASP A 110 7.50 -22.60 15.16
C ASP A 110 6.50 -22.45 14.02
N LYS A 111 5.68 -23.49 13.81
CA LYS A 111 4.62 -23.51 12.79
C LYS A 111 3.33 -22.83 13.24
N ALA A 112 3.32 -22.15 14.36
CA ALA A 112 2.18 -21.38 14.82
C ALA A 112 2.01 -20.07 14.02
N ALA A 113 0.78 -19.60 13.91
CA ALA A 113 0.51 -18.26 13.41
C ALA A 113 1.05 -17.21 14.40
N ALA A 114 1.66 -16.16 13.89
CA ALA A 114 2.09 -15.03 14.70
C ALA A 114 0.97 -13.98 14.75
N ARG A 115 0.64 -13.49 15.95
CA ARG A 115 -0.34 -12.42 16.10
C ARG A 115 0.37 -11.08 16.12
N PHE A 116 -0.19 -10.13 15.38
CA PHE A 116 0.30 -8.76 15.35
C PHE A 116 -0.85 -7.80 15.66
N ARG A 117 -0.55 -6.76 16.43
CA ARG A 117 -1.36 -5.55 16.51
C ARG A 117 -0.87 -4.59 15.44
N ILE A 118 -1.78 -4.04 14.66
CA ILE A 118 -1.49 -3.09 13.59
C ILE A 118 -2.23 -1.80 13.86
N CYS A 119 -1.48 -0.69 13.92
CA CYS A 119 -2.07 0.64 14.05
C CYS A 119 -1.72 1.45 12.81
N PHE A 120 -2.76 1.92 12.10
CA PHE A 120 -2.62 2.84 10.97
C PHE A 120 -2.74 4.29 11.45
N GLY A 121 -1.96 5.19 10.89
CA GLY A 121 -2.01 6.60 11.22
C GLY A 121 -1.63 7.51 10.06
N GLU A 122 -2.26 8.68 10.00
CA GLU A 122 -1.88 9.77 9.09
C GLU A 122 -0.69 10.56 9.67
N SER A 123 -0.48 10.43 10.98
CA SER A 123 0.67 10.98 11.70
C SER A 123 1.36 9.94 12.57
N VAL A 124 2.60 10.23 12.97
CA VAL A 124 3.37 9.41 13.91
C VAL A 124 2.67 9.31 15.25
N SER A 125 2.15 10.42 15.77
CA SER A 125 1.44 10.45 17.06
C SER A 125 0.19 9.58 17.04
N GLU A 126 -0.55 9.61 15.94
CA GLU A 126 -1.73 8.78 15.78
C GLU A 126 -1.37 7.28 15.71
N ALA A 127 -0.39 6.90 14.89
CA ALA A 127 0.05 5.51 14.80
C ALA A 127 0.62 4.96 16.13
N LEU A 128 1.10 5.84 17.01
CA LEU A 128 1.58 5.49 18.35
C LEU A 128 0.48 5.48 19.42
N SER A 129 -0.69 6.06 19.13
CA SER A 129 -1.82 6.05 20.05
C SER A 129 -2.48 4.67 20.09
N SER A 130 -3.22 4.42 21.17
CA SER A 130 -4.13 3.29 21.25
C SER A 130 -5.53 3.77 21.63
N VAL A 131 -6.54 3.01 21.21
CA VAL A 131 -7.95 3.33 21.54
C VAL A 131 -8.16 3.35 23.06
N ASP A 132 -7.54 2.41 23.76
CA ASP A 132 -7.71 2.23 25.20
C ASP A 132 -7.01 3.32 26.04
N GLU A 133 -5.91 3.87 25.54
CA GLU A 133 -5.09 4.86 26.26
C GLU A 133 -5.48 6.29 25.94
N ALA A 134 -6.12 6.53 24.80
CA ALA A 134 -6.38 7.88 24.33
C ALA A 134 -7.45 8.63 25.13
N GLY A 135 -8.20 7.96 26.00
CA GLY A 135 -9.30 8.57 26.76
C GLY A 135 -10.35 9.23 25.86
N THR A 136 -10.39 8.87 24.57
CA THR A 136 -11.27 9.46 23.59
C THR A 136 -12.63 8.80 23.60
N THR A 137 -13.66 9.58 23.36
CA THR A 137 -15.01 9.06 23.12
C THR A 137 -15.22 8.63 21.67
N ALA A 138 -14.23 8.89 20.79
CA ALA A 138 -14.29 8.51 19.40
C ALA A 138 -14.06 7.00 19.25
N THR A 139 -14.85 6.38 18.41
CA THR A 139 -14.70 4.96 18.09
C THR A 139 -13.45 4.72 17.26
N ASN A 140 -12.94 3.50 17.26
CA ASN A 140 -11.84 3.08 16.41
C ASN A 140 -12.13 3.35 14.91
N GLU A 141 -13.38 3.26 14.50
CA GLU A 141 -13.81 3.50 13.12
C GLU A 141 -13.65 4.95 12.71
N HIS A 142 -13.71 5.89 13.65
CA HIS A 142 -13.65 7.32 13.35
C HIS A 142 -12.29 7.97 13.56
N SER A 143 -11.42 7.41 14.39
CA SER A 143 -10.16 8.09 14.73
C SER A 143 -8.94 7.20 14.62
N VAL A 144 -8.90 6.12 15.35
CA VAL A 144 -7.74 5.22 15.41
C VAL A 144 -8.08 3.92 14.70
N ARG A 145 -7.22 3.48 13.80
CA ARG A 145 -7.34 2.18 13.12
C ARG A 145 -6.36 1.19 13.75
N ASP A 146 -6.84 0.46 14.72
CA ASP A 146 -6.08 -0.42 15.60
C ASP A 146 -6.69 -1.83 15.56
N PHE A 147 -5.96 -2.80 15.02
CA PHE A 147 -6.45 -4.14 14.73
C PHE A 147 -5.47 -5.21 15.20
N GLU A 148 -6.00 -6.36 15.61
CA GLU A 148 -5.20 -7.57 15.77
C GLU A 148 -5.45 -8.53 14.62
N ILE A 149 -4.36 -9.05 14.07
CA ILE A 149 -4.40 -10.03 12.97
C ILE A 149 -3.52 -11.23 13.27
N SER A 150 -3.82 -12.36 12.62
CA SER A 150 -2.99 -13.56 12.61
C SER A 150 -2.28 -13.71 11.27
N VAL A 151 -0.96 -13.74 11.30
CA VAL A 151 -0.12 -13.98 10.13
C VAL A 151 0.26 -15.45 10.10
N PRO A 152 -0.04 -16.20 9.02
CA PRO A 152 0.28 -17.62 8.94
C PRO A 152 1.78 -17.87 9.10
N TRP A 153 2.16 -19.08 9.49
CA TRP A 153 3.56 -19.45 9.72
C TRP A 153 4.44 -19.34 8.47
N LEU A 154 3.84 -19.36 7.29
CA LEU A 154 4.46 -19.17 5.97
C LEU A 154 3.44 -18.57 5.02
N GLY A 155 3.84 -17.57 4.24
CA GLY A 155 2.99 -16.94 3.23
C GLY A 155 2.67 -15.48 3.55
N SER A 156 1.53 -15.00 3.08
CA SER A 156 1.14 -13.59 3.21
C SER A 156 -0.26 -13.42 3.75
N VAL A 157 -0.48 -12.26 4.36
CA VAL A 157 -1.81 -11.77 4.75
C VAL A 157 -1.93 -10.31 4.34
N GLU A 158 -3.12 -9.93 3.91
CA GLU A 158 -3.48 -8.54 3.60
C GLU A 158 -4.54 -8.08 4.58
N HIS A 159 -4.40 -6.85 5.05
CA HIS A 159 -5.33 -6.27 6.00
C HIS A 159 -5.40 -4.75 5.88
N GLY A 160 -6.59 -4.22 6.07
CA GLY A 160 -6.87 -2.78 6.09
C GLY A 160 -7.61 -2.30 4.84
N ASN A 161 -8.34 -1.22 5.05
CA ASN A 161 -9.01 -0.42 4.02
C ASN A 161 -9.26 0.96 4.61
N THR A 162 -8.20 1.79 4.69
CA THR A 162 -8.24 3.08 5.38
C THR A 162 -7.22 4.05 4.80
N GLY A 163 -7.33 5.34 5.16
CA GLY A 163 -6.30 6.33 4.92
C GLY A 163 -5.17 6.22 5.93
N PHE A 164 -3.92 6.25 5.48
CA PHE A 164 -2.74 6.22 6.34
C PHE A 164 -1.48 6.62 5.58
N ARG A 165 -0.49 7.08 6.32
CA ARG A 165 0.90 7.21 5.90
C ARG A 165 1.84 6.34 6.73
N PHE A 166 1.50 6.14 8.00
CA PHE A 166 2.31 5.42 8.97
C PHE A 166 1.61 4.15 9.42
N VAL A 167 2.40 3.10 9.65
CA VAL A 167 1.87 1.84 10.19
C VAL A 167 2.79 1.36 11.29
N ARG A 168 2.22 1.14 12.48
CA ARG A 168 2.90 0.44 13.58
C ARG A 168 2.49 -1.03 13.59
N LEU A 169 3.46 -1.90 13.78
CA LEU A 169 3.26 -3.33 14.01
C LEU A 169 3.91 -3.72 15.33
N ASP A 170 3.13 -4.33 16.19
CA ASP A 170 3.58 -4.89 17.46
C ASP A 170 3.37 -6.42 17.43
N LEU A 171 4.41 -7.21 17.67
CA LEU A 171 4.28 -8.65 17.80
C LEU A 171 3.62 -8.98 19.15
N LEU A 172 2.59 -9.80 19.12
CA LEU A 172 1.84 -10.20 20.34
C LEU A 172 2.27 -11.59 20.80
N GLY A 173 2.13 -11.81 22.13
CA GLY A 173 2.48 -13.07 22.79
C GLY A 173 3.86 -13.05 23.42
N GLU A 174 4.02 -13.80 24.51
CA GLU A 174 5.30 -14.00 25.19
C GLU A 174 6.12 -15.04 24.40
N ASP A 175 7.45 -14.88 24.42
CA ASP A 175 8.42 -15.78 23.77
C ASP A 175 8.09 -16.14 22.31
N THR A 176 7.43 -15.20 21.60
CA THR A 176 7.01 -15.38 20.22
C THR A 176 8.07 -14.83 19.27
N GLU A 177 8.25 -15.50 18.13
CA GLU A 177 9.15 -15.07 17.05
C GLU A 177 8.43 -15.07 15.71
N ALA A 178 8.71 -14.06 14.89
CA ALA A 178 8.23 -13.97 13.52
C ALA A 178 9.32 -13.43 12.58
N LEU A 179 9.51 -14.15 11.48
CA LEU A 179 10.47 -13.83 10.42
C LEU A 179 9.71 -13.13 9.27
N ILE A 180 9.84 -11.84 9.17
CA ILE A 180 9.10 -11.02 8.21
C ILE A 180 9.99 -10.70 7.01
N VAL A 181 9.57 -11.16 5.83
CA VAL A 181 10.25 -10.90 4.55
C VAL A 181 10.01 -9.47 4.11
N THR A 182 8.75 -9.04 4.12
CA THR A 182 8.37 -7.67 3.74
C THR A 182 7.07 -7.24 4.41
N ILE A 183 6.92 -5.94 4.57
CA ILE A 183 5.68 -5.25 4.90
C ILE A 183 5.50 -4.16 3.86
N ARG A 184 4.42 -4.25 3.05
CA ARG A 184 4.13 -3.30 1.97
C ARG A 184 2.78 -2.66 2.20
N ALA A 185 2.63 -1.39 1.84
CA ALA A 185 1.30 -0.82 1.70
C ALA A 185 0.65 -1.32 0.40
N ILE A 186 -0.65 -1.49 0.45
CA ILE A 186 -1.50 -1.73 -0.71
C ILE A 186 -2.23 -0.42 -0.97
N ALA A 187 -1.79 0.32 -1.99
CA ALA A 187 -2.42 1.56 -2.39
C ALA A 187 -3.52 1.27 -3.41
N ARG A 188 -4.78 1.51 -3.02
CA ARG A 188 -5.94 1.38 -3.91
C ARG A 188 -6.39 2.75 -4.37
N TYR A 189 -6.45 2.95 -5.68
CA TYR A 189 -6.86 4.22 -6.30
C TYR A 189 -7.45 3.99 -7.69
N ARG A 190 -8.12 5.00 -8.24
CA ARG A 190 -8.57 4.97 -9.64
C ARG A 190 -7.43 5.30 -10.58
N ASP A 191 -7.26 4.53 -11.65
CA ASP A 191 -6.26 4.79 -12.68
C ASP A 191 -6.77 5.86 -13.66
N ILE A 192 -6.63 7.12 -13.24
CA ILE A 192 -7.03 8.29 -14.03
C ILE A 192 -5.83 9.20 -14.29
N PRO A 193 -5.66 9.72 -15.53
CA PRO A 193 -4.62 10.69 -15.81
C PRO A 193 -4.97 12.06 -15.25
N TYR A 194 -3.97 12.78 -14.73
CA TYR A 194 -4.11 14.21 -14.44
C TYR A 194 -3.94 14.98 -15.74
N VAL A 195 -5.02 15.62 -16.21
CA VAL A 195 -5.02 16.43 -17.44
C VAL A 195 -4.87 17.92 -17.14
N GLY A 196 -5.28 18.35 -15.94
CA GLY A 196 -5.07 19.70 -15.46
C GLY A 196 -3.65 19.92 -14.96
N GLN A 197 -3.21 21.16 -14.97
CA GLN A 197 -1.89 21.53 -14.47
C GLN A 197 -1.88 22.95 -13.92
N PHE A 198 -1.03 23.15 -12.91
CA PHE A 198 -0.73 24.48 -12.38
C PHE A 198 0.78 24.63 -12.26
N ARG A 199 1.31 25.77 -12.72
CA ARG A 199 2.72 26.09 -12.57
C ARG A 199 2.92 27.60 -12.41
N CYS A 200 3.66 27.98 -11.38
CA CYS A 200 4.10 29.36 -11.17
C CYS A 200 5.56 29.37 -10.70
N SER A 201 6.12 30.58 -10.50
CA SER A 201 7.49 30.75 -10.00
C SER A 201 7.70 30.38 -8.55
N ASP A 202 6.63 30.27 -7.76
CA ASP A 202 6.65 29.83 -6.37
C ASP A 202 6.44 28.32 -6.28
N GLU A 203 7.53 27.59 -5.98
CA GLU A 203 7.50 26.14 -5.90
C GLU A 203 6.58 25.63 -4.78
N ARG A 204 6.38 26.38 -3.73
CA ARG A 204 5.48 26.02 -2.64
C ARG A 204 4.02 25.98 -3.12
N LEU A 205 3.62 26.91 -3.97
CA LEU A 205 2.28 26.90 -4.57
C LEU A 205 2.10 25.73 -5.53
N ASN A 206 3.16 25.38 -6.31
CA ASN A 206 3.14 24.19 -7.16
C ASN A 206 2.92 22.92 -6.32
N GLN A 207 3.62 22.78 -5.19
CA GLN A 207 3.46 21.65 -4.27
C GLN A 207 2.08 21.60 -3.62
N ILE A 208 1.51 22.76 -3.24
CA ILE A 208 0.16 22.85 -2.68
C ILE A 208 -0.87 22.34 -3.69
N TRP A 209 -0.76 22.78 -4.96
CA TRP A 209 -1.65 22.32 -6.01
C TRP A 209 -1.56 20.79 -6.21
N GLN A 210 -0.34 20.23 -6.31
CA GLN A 210 -0.12 18.80 -6.45
C GLN A 210 -0.69 18.00 -5.27
N THR A 211 -0.50 18.52 -4.05
CA THR A 211 -1.03 17.89 -2.84
C THR A 211 -2.56 17.90 -2.85
N GLY A 212 -3.18 19.02 -3.24
CA GLY A 212 -4.64 19.12 -3.36
C GLY A 212 -5.21 18.15 -4.38
N ALA A 213 -4.62 18.12 -5.58
CA ALA A 213 -5.03 17.17 -6.63
C ALA A 213 -4.90 15.71 -6.17
N TYR A 214 -3.80 15.37 -5.51
CA TYR A 214 -3.59 14.05 -4.95
C TYR A 214 -4.59 13.70 -3.85
N THR A 215 -4.92 14.66 -2.97
CA THR A 215 -5.92 14.46 -1.90
C THR A 215 -7.30 14.14 -2.48
N VAL A 216 -7.74 14.92 -3.47
CA VAL A 216 -9.02 14.64 -4.15
C VAL A 216 -8.99 13.29 -4.86
N HIS A 217 -7.88 12.95 -5.51
CA HIS A 217 -7.72 11.65 -6.16
C HIS A 217 -7.83 10.48 -5.16
N LEU A 218 -7.26 10.60 -3.97
CA LEU A 218 -7.42 9.59 -2.91
C LEU A 218 -8.88 9.42 -2.50
N ASN A 219 -9.68 10.49 -2.52
CA ASN A 219 -11.10 10.46 -2.17
C ASN A 219 -11.99 9.89 -3.28
N MET A 220 -11.47 9.75 -4.50
CA MET A 220 -12.19 9.15 -5.64
C MET A 220 -12.23 7.62 -5.51
N GLN A 221 -12.98 7.13 -4.54
CA GLN A 221 -13.17 5.71 -4.29
C GLN A 221 -14.48 5.19 -4.93
N ASP A 222 -15.26 4.35 -4.27
CA ASP A 222 -16.56 3.90 -4.79
C ASP A 222 -17.50 5.08 -5.08
N TYR A 223 -17.33 6.13 -4.29
CA TYR A 223 -17.91 7.46 -4.49
C TYR A 223 -16.81 8.51 -4.31
N LEU A 224 -17.13 9.76 -4.55
CA LEU A 224 -16.29 10.87 -4.13
C LEU A 224 -16.54 11.11 -2.64
N TRP A 225 -15.61 10.68 -1.80
CA TRP A 225 -15.73 10.73 -0.36
C TRP A 225 -15.17 12.04 0.21
N ASP A 226 -15.72 12.48 1.32
CA ASP A 226 -15.21 13.57 2.15
C ASP A 226 -13.82 13.29 2.75
N GLY A 227 -13.48 12.02 2.92
CA GLY A 227 -12.19 11.58 3.47
C GLY A 227 -11.98 10.08 3.35
N ILE A 228 -10.73 9.66 3.19
CA ILE A 228 -10.35 8.24 3.00
C ILE A 228 -10.27 7.45 4.30
N LYS A 229 -10.31 8.11 5.44
CA LYS A 229 -10.17 7.48 6.75
C LYS A 229 -11.45 7.54 7.57
N ARG A 230 -11.98 8.73 7.79
CA ARG A 230 -13.16 8.99 8.60
C ARG A 230 -14.37 9.24 7.71
N ASP A 231 -15.55 8.91 8.20
CA ASP A 231 -16.88 9.04 7.60
C ASP A 231 -17.01 8.31 6.25
N ARG A 232 -16.24 8.62 5.23
CA ARG A 232 -16.29 8.03 3.87
C ARG A 232 -17.68 8.15 3.24
N LEU A 233 -18.24 9.33 3.36
CA LEU A 233 -19.58 9.68 2.89
C LEU A 233 -19.50 10.73 1.79
N VAL A 234 -20.60 10.89 1.09
CA VAL A 234 -20.78 11.95 0.10
C VAL A 234 -21.51 13.11 0.79
N TRP A 235 -20.76 14.14 1.19
CA TRP A 235 -21.31 15.34 1.78
C TRP A 235 -21.52 16.40 0.70
N ILE A 236 -22.73 16.97 0.60
CA ILE A 236 -23.05 17.99 -0.42
C ILE A 236 -22.15 19.23 -0.31
N GLY A 237 -21.79 19.63 0.92
CA GLY A 237 -20.89 20.76 1.16
C GLY A 237 -19.49 20.52 0.61
N ASP A 238 -18.97 19.31 0.78
CA ASP A 238 -17.62 18.91 0.33
C ASP A 238 -17.58 18.66 -1.18
N MET A 239 -18.66 18.15 -1.76
CA MET A 239 -18.72 17.92 -3.22
C MET A 239 -18.40 19.15 -4.07
N HIS A 240 -18.78 20.36 -3.63
CA HIS A 240 -18.54 21.54 -4.44
C HIS A 240 -17.05 21.82 -4.67
N PRO A 241 -16.20 21.95 -3.65
CA PRO A 241 -14.76 22.13 -3.85
C PRO A 241 -14.10 20.92 -4.53
N GLU A 242 -14.54 19.71 -4.24
CA GLU A 242 -14.00 18.49 -4.86
C GLU A 242 -14.26 18.44 -6.37
N VAL A 243 -15.50 18.70 -6.79
CA VAL A 243 -15.86 18.75 -8.22
C VAL A 243 -15.12 19.87 -8.93
N MET A 244 -14.92 21.02 -8.27
CA MET A 244 -14.13 22.11 -8.83
C MET A 244 -12.67 21.67 -9.05
N ALA A 245 -12.09 20.95 -8.11
CA ALA A 245 -10.73 20.41 -8.23
C ALA A 245 -10.63 19.36 -9.36
N VAL A 246 -11.62 18.48 -9.48
CA VAL A 246 -11.67 17.45 -10.55
C VAL A 246 -11.76 18.08 -11.94
N ASN A 247 -12.41 19.23 -12.09
CA ASN A 247 -12.61 19.91 -13.37
C ASN A 247 -11.46 20.88 -13.74
N THR A 248 -10.43 21.01 -12.91
CA THR A 248 -9.28 21.91 -13.15
C THR A 248 -8.12 21.15 -13.76
#